data_8bbceb02d83c16a200219dcfa99bac84
#
_entry.id   8bbceb02d83c16a200219dcfa99bac84
#
_cell.length_a   1.000
_cell.length_b   1.000
_cell.length_c   1.000
_cell.angle_alpha   90.00
_cell.angle_beta   90.00
_cell.angle_gamma   90.00
#
_symmetry.space_group_name_H-M   'P 1'
#
loop_
_entity.id
_entity.type
_entity.pdbx_description
1 polymer ?
#
loop_
_entity_poly.entity_id
_entity_poly.type
_entity_poly.pdbx_seq_one_letter_code
_entity_poly.pdbx_strand_id
1 'polypeptide(L)'
;DDMQGWLMLARSYKTMGRYEEAAEAYGKAEKVINDDPELLASYAETIAMAAGKGLKGKPAQLIARALKLDPQNAHALFLAGAAAMEAGDNKKGIAYWEALLPQVEPGSEIDQMLRSGIDKMKAGG
;
A
#
# COMPACT_ATOMS: atom_id res chain seq x y z
N ASP A 1 19.54 -10.67 13.61
CA ASP A 1 19.30 -11.96 13.02
C ASP A 1 18.98 -11.83 11.54
N ASP A 2 18.71 -12.94 10.91
CA ASP A 2 18.52 -12.99 9.46
C ASP A 2 17.33 -12.18 8.98
N MET A 3 16.27 -12.07 9.79
CA MET A 3 15.08 -11.32 9.41
C MET A 3 15.38 -9.84 9.16
N GLN A 4 16.19 -9.23 10.02
CA GLN A 4 16.59 -7.84 9.84
C GLN A 4 17.45 -7.67 8.59
N GLY A 5 18.32 -8.64 8.32
CA GLY A 5 19.11 -8.65 7.10
C GLY A 5 18.25 -8.68 5.84
N TRP A 6 17.22 -9.53 5.85
CA TRP A 6 16.29 -9.61 4.73
C TRP A 6 15.52 -8.31 4.53
N LEU A 7 15.09 -7.65 5.63
CA LEU A 7 14.40 -6.37 5.54
C LEU A 7 15.30 -5.28 4.96
N MET A 8 16.55 -5.22 5.39
CA MET A 8 17.51 -4.25 4.84
C MET A 8 17.73 -4.49 3.36
N LEU A 9 17.88 -5.75 2.97
CA LEU A 9 18.07 -6.12 1.58
C LEU A 9 16.85 -5.75 0.74
N ALA A 10 15.66 -6.01 1.25
CA ALA A 10 14.42 -5.66 0.57
C ALA A 10 14.33 -4.16 0.30
N ARG A 11 14.66 -3.35 1.29
CA ARG A 11 14.67 -1.89 1.14
C ARG A 11 15.67 -1.43 0.11
N SER A 12 16.85 -2.03 0.12
CA SER A 12 17.89 -1.69 -0.83
C SER A 12 17.47 -2.02 -2.27
N TYR A 13 16.93 -3.22 -2.48
CA TYR A 13 16.46 -3.63 -3.80
C TYR A 13 15.31 -2.71 -4.26
N LYS A 14 14.39 -2.37 -3.37
CA LYS A 14 13.28 -1.50 -3.73
C LYS A 14 13.78 -0.12 -4.18
N THR A 15 14.72 0.44 -3.44
CA THR A 15 15.34 1.74 -3.78
C THR A 15 16.01 1.70 -5.14
N MET A 16 16.61 0.56 -5.51
CA MET A 16 17.26 0.37 -6.81
C MET A 16 16.27 0.03 -7.93
N GLY A 17 15.00 -0.08 -7.64
CA GLY A 17 14.00 -0.47 -8.63
C GLY A 17 13.99 -1.95 -8.96
N ARG A 18 14.65 -2.77 -8.14
CA ARG A 18 14.70 -4.23 -8.34
C ARG A 18 13.57 -4.88 -7.53
N TYR A 19 12.35 -4.72 -8.03
CA TYR A 19 11.15 -5.05 -7.26
C TYR A 19 10.94 -6.54 -7.05
N GLU A 20 11.29 -7.40 -8.02
CA GLU A 20 11.15 -8.85 -7.84
C GLU A 20 12.05 -9.34 -6.71
N GLU A 21 13.28 -8.87 -6.68
CA GLU A 21 14.23 -9.26 -5.65
C GLU A 21 13.83 -8.67 -4.30
N ALA A 22 13.29 -7.45 -4.31
CA ALA A 22 12.79 -6.82 -3.08
C ALA A 22 11.61 -7.62 -2.50
N ALA A 23 10.67 -8.03 -3.35
CA ALA A 23 9.51 -8.82 -2.91
C ALA A 23 9.95 -10.16 -2.32
N GLU A 24 10.93 -10.81 -2.95
CA GLU A 24 11.47 -12.08 -2.45
C GLU A 24 12.11 -11.89 -1.07
N ALA A 25 12.88 -10.83 -0.90
CA ALA A 25 13.52 -10.56 0.38
C ALA A 25 12.50 -10.26 1.47
N TYR A 26 11.45 -9.49 1.16
CA TYR A 26 10.35 -9.27 2.11
C TYR A 26 9.69 -10.60 2.49
N GLY A 27 9.47 -11.48 1.51
CA GLY A 27 8.85 -12.78 1.77
C GLY A 27 9.63 -13.60 2.78
N LYS A 28 10.94 -13.50 2.76
CA LYS A 28 11.79 -14.21 3.72
C LYS A 28 11.73 -13.63 5.13
N ALA A 29 11.25 -12.40 5.28
CA ALA A 29 11.09 -11.75 6.57
C ALA A 29 9.62 -11.73 7.02
N GLU A 30 8.76 -12.54 6.42
CA GLU A 30 7.31 -12.47 6.60
C GLU A 30 6.86 -12.55 8.06
N LYS A 31 7.56 -13.34 8.89
CA LYS A 31 7.21 -13.46 10.31
C LYS A 31 7.27 -12.11 11.04
N VAL A 32 8.26 -11.29 10.72
CA VAL A 32 8.40 -9.96 11.32
C VAL A 32 7.40 -8.99 10.70
N ILE A 33 7.19 -9.11 9.39
CA ILE A 33 6.29 -8.23 8.65
C ILE A 33 4.85 -8.37 9.10
N ASN A 34 4.42 -9.59 9.45
CA ASN A 34 3.02 -9.89 9.77
C ASN A 34 2.42 -9.06 10.91
N ASP A 35 3.24 -8.49 11.76
CA ASP A 35 2.76 -7.70 12.89
C ASP A 35 3.06 -6.20 12.74
N ASP A 36 3.53 -5.78 11.57
CA ASP A 36 3.91 -4.39 11.32
C ASP A 36 3.13 -3.83 10.13
N PRO A 37 2.15 -2.95 10.38
CA PRO A 37 1.31 -2.43 9.29
C PRO A 37 2.09 -1.71 8.20
N GLU A 38 3.14 -0.96 8.55
CA GLU A 38 3.93 -0.26 7.54
C GLU A 38 4.71 -1.23 6.66
N LEU A 39 5.29 -2.27 7.25
CA LEU A 39 6.02 -3.27 6.50
C LEU A 39 5.08 -4.10 5.62
N LEU A 40 3.87 -4.40 6.12
CA LEU A 40 2.86 -5.08 5.30
C LEU A 40 2.49 -4.25 4.08
N ALA A 41 2.29 -2.95 4.26
CA ALA A 41 1.95 -2.06 3.15
C ALA A 41 3.10 -1.99 2.14
N SER A 42 4.35 -1.85 2.62
CA SER A 42 5.52 -1.82 1.74
C SER A 42 5.68 -3.11 0.96
N TYR A 43 5.47 -4.24 1.60
CA TYR A 43 5.54 -5.54 0.95
C TYR A 43 4.46 -5.66 -0.13
N ALA A 44 3.23 -5.29 0.21
CA ALA A 44 2.12 -5.31 -0.75
C ALA A 44 2.43 -4.48 -1.99
N GLU A 45 2.89 -3.26 -1.78
CA GLU A 45 3.26 -2.36 -2.87
C GLU A 45 4.36 -2.95 -3.74
N THR A 46 5.36 -3.53 -3.11
CA THR A 46 6.51 -4.12 -3.80
C THR A 46 6.08 -5.31 -4.67
N ILE A 47 5.21 -6.17 -4.15
CA ILE A 47 4.67 -7.28 -4.95
C ILE A 47 3.94 -6.75 -6.18
N ALA A 48 3.12 -5.73 -6.00
CA ALA A 48 2.36 -5.15 -7.12
C ALA A 48 3.30 -4.56 -8.18
N MET A 49 4.33 -3.85 -7.73
CA MET A 49 5.32 -3.26 -8.66
C MET A 49 6.11 -4.32 -9.40
N ALA A 50 6.47 -5.41 -8.71
CA ALA A 50 7.22 -6.50 -9.32
C ALA A 50 6.40 -7.21 -10.40
N ALA A 51 5.13 -7.45 -10.14
CA ALA A 51 4.25 -8.18 -11.05
C ALA A 51 3.67 -7.31 -12.16
N GLY A 52 3.57 -6.00 -11.93
CA GLY A 52 2.94 -5.08 -12.90
C GLY A 52 1.46 -5.38 -13.11
N LYS A 53 0.79 -5.97 -12.13
CA LYS A 53 -0.60 -6.42 -12.25
C LYS A 53 -1.57 -5.73 -11.31
N GLY A 54 -1.15 -4.66 -10.66
CA GLY A 54 -1.99 -3.97 -9.71
C GLY A 54 -2.03 -4.64 -8.35
N LEU A 55 -3.05 -4.36 -7.57
CA LEU A 55 -3.10 -4.71 -6.16
C LEU A 55 -4.00 -5.89 -5.82
N LYS A 56 -4.49 -6.63 -6.81
CA LYS A 56 -5.32 -7.81 -6.57
C LYS A 56 -4.51 -8.96 -5.98
N GLY A 57 -5.19 -9.84 -5.26
CA GLY A 57 -4.58 -11.04 -4.73
C GLY A 57 -3.79 -10.79 -3.46
N LYS A 58 -2.56 -11.28 -3.41
CA LYS A 58 -1.74 -11.16 -2.19
C LYS A 58 -1.55 -9.71 -1.73
N PRO A 59 -1.27 -8.74 -2.61
CA PRO A 59 -1.19 -7.35 -2.14
C PRO A 59 -2.42 -6.89 -1.38
N ALA A 60 -3.62 -7.21 -1.89
CA ALA A 60 -4.87 -6.81 -1.22
C ALA A 60 -5.00 -7.48 0.15
N GLN A 61 -4.60 -8.73 0.28
CA GLN A 61 -4.65 -9.44 1.57
C GLN A 61 -3.71 -8.80 2.59
N LEU A 62 -2.51 -8.42 2.17
CA LEU A 62 -1.53 -7.77 3.04
C LEU A 62 -2.01 -6.40 3.48
N ILE A 63 -2.62 -5.64 2.57
CA ILE A 63 -3.18 -4.33 2.88
C ILE A 63 -4.32 -4.46 3.90
N ALA A 64 -5.20 -5.45 3.72
CA ALA A 64 -6.30 -5.70 4.64
C ALA A 64 -5.76 -6.02 6.04
N ARG A 65 -4.70 -6.82 6.13
CA ARG A 65 -4.08 -7.13 7.42
C ARG A 65 -3.46 -5.89 8.04
N ALA A 66 -2.80 -5.06 7.24
CA ALA A 66 -2.21 -3.82 7.74
C ALA A 66 -3.28 -2.91 8.36
N LEU A 67 -4.41 -2.77 7.70
CA LEU A 67 -5.51 -1.94 8.21
C LEU A 67 -6.21 -2.56 9.41
N LYS A 68 -6.19 -3.87 9.54
CA LYS A 68 -6.70 -4.53 10.73
C LYS A 68 -5.81 -4.22 11.93
N LEU A 69 -4.50 -4.18 11.73
CA LEU A 69 -3.55 -3.84 12.79
C LEU A 69 -3.56 -2.36 13.12
N ASP A 70 -3.67 -1.51 12.10
CA ASP A 70 -3.69 -0.05 12.26
C ASP A 70 -4.59 0.56 11.20
N PRO A 71 -5.87 0.81 11.55
CA PRO A 71 -6.82 1.38 10.59
C PRO A 71 -6.45 2.78 10.08
N GLN A 72 -5.52 3.45 10.73
CA GLN A 72 -5.07 4.80 10.36
C GLN A 72 -3.73 4.83 9.65
N ASN A 73 -3.13 3.66 9.36
CA ASN A 73 -1.85 3.65 8.68
C ASN A 73 -1.97 4.32 7.31
N ALA A 74 -1.24 5.41 7.11
CA ALA A 74 -1.37 6.24 5.91
C ALA A 74 -1.03 5.47 4.63
N HIS A 75 0.06 4.72 4.65
CA HIS A 75 0.49 3.94 3.49
C HIS A 75 -0.56 2.91 3.11
N ALA A 76 -1.09 2.20 4.11
CA ALA A 76 -2.12 1.18 3.87
C ALA A 76 -3.43 1.81 3.38
N LEU A 77 -3.82 2.96 3.93
CA LEU A 77 -5.02 3.66 3.46
C LEU A 77 -4.89 4.09 2.00
N PHE A 78 -3.71 4.59 1.63
CA PHE A 78 -3.46 4.98 0.24
C PHE A 78 -3.61 3.77 -0.70
N LEU A 79 -2.95 2.67 -0.36
CA LEU A 79 -2.99 1.47 -1.19
C LEU A 79 -4.39 0.84 -1.21
N ALA A 80 -5.09 0.87 -0.09
CA ALA A 80 -6.46 0.33 -0.01
C ALA A 80 -7.41 1.11 -0.91
N GLY A 81 -7.29 2.43 -0.93
CA GLY A 81 -8.10 3.26 -1.83
C GLY A 81 -7.80 2.96 -3.29
N ALA A 82 -6.51 2.83 -3.62
CA ALA A 82 -6.10 2.49 -4.98
C ALA A 82 -6.62 1.10 -5.39
N ALA A 83 -6.54 0.13 -4.49
CA ALA A 83 -7.03 -1.22 -4.75
C ALA A 83 -8.54 -1.24 -4.97
N ALA A 84 -9.27 -0.48 -4.17
CA ALA A 84 -10.72 -0.37 -4.33
C ALA A 84 -11.09 0.27 -5.66
N MET A 85 -10.37 1.31 -6.05
CA MET A 85 -10.59 1.96 -7.34
C MET A 85 -10.33 1.01 -8.50
N GLU A 86 -9.25 0.22 -8.44
CA GLU A 86 -8.95 -0.79 -9.46
C GLU A 86 -10.07 -1.82 -9.57
N ALA A 87 -10.66 -2.18 -8.45
CA ALA A 87 -11.73 -3.18 -8.38
C ALA A 87 -13.09 -2.62 -8.77
N GLY A 88 -13.20 -1.31 -9.00
CA GLY A 88 -14.46 -0.67 -9.31
C GLY A 88 -15.33 -0.40 -8.08
N ASP A 89 -14.78 -0.56 -6.88
CA ASP A 89 -15.51 -0.29 -5.65
C ASP A 89 -15.27 1.15 -5.21
N ASN A 90 -15.91 2.07 -5.93
CA ASN A 90 -15.68 3.49 -5.72
C ASN A 90 -16.08 3.96 -4.32
N LYS A 91 -17.11 3.37 -3.76
CA LYS A 91 -17.56 3.74 -2.42
C LYS A 91 -16.48 3.50 -1.37
N LYS A 92 -15.85 2.32 -1.41
CA LYS A 92 -14.74 2.01 -0.50
C LYS A 92 -13.51 2.86 -0.79
N GLY A 93 -13.20 3.06 -2.07
CA GLY A 93 -12.06 3.88 -2.45
C GLY A 93 -12.15 5.30 -1.90
N ILE A 94 -13.34 5.90 -2.02
CA ILE A 94 -13.62 7.23 -1.48
C ILE A 94 -13.43 7.23 0.04
N ALA A 95 -13.98 6.24 0.72
CA ALA A 95 -13.89 6.18 2.19
C ALA A 95 -12.44 6.09 2.67
N TYR A 96 -11.63 5.25 2.03
CA TYR A 96 -10.22 5.12 2.43
C TYR A 96 -9.45 6.42 2.20
N TRP A 97 -9.63 7.06 1.05
CA TRP A 97 -8.89 8.28 0.75
C TRP A 97 -9.40 9.48 1.54
N GLU A 98 -10.70 9.53 1.85
CA GLU A 98 -11.20 10.57 2.75
C GLU A 98 -10.63 10.41 4.16
N ALA A 99 -10.43 9.16 4.61
CA ALA A 99 -9.79 8.90 5.90
C ALA A 99 -8.32 9.33 5.90
N LEU A 100 -7.67 9.28 4.75
CA LEU A 100 -6.26 9.66 4.63
C LEU A 100 -6.06 11.18 4.57
N LEU A 101 -7.01 11.91 4.00
CA LEU A 101 -6.87 13.36 3.81
C LEU A 101 -6.41 14.14 5.04
N PRO A 102 -6.94 13.89 6.26
CA PRO A 102 -6.49 14.66 7.43
C PRO A 102 -5.02 14.46 7.77
N GLN A 103 -4.37 13.43 7.24
CA GLN A 103 -2.98 13.12 7.54
C GLN A 103 -1.99 13.75 6.58
N VAL A 104 -2.47 14.35 5.49
CA VAL A 104 -1.58 14.94 4.48
C VAL A 104 -1.61 16.45 4.57
N GLU A 105 -0.53 17.08 4.11
CA GLU A 105 -0.42 18.53 4.12
C GLU A 105 -1.43 19.13 3.14
N PRO A 106 -2.29 20.06 3.59
CA PRO A 106 -3.24 20.72 2.68
C PRO A 106 -2.53 21.41 1.53
N GLY A 107 -3.00 21.17 0.31
CA GLY A 107 -2.43 21.78 -0.89
C GLY A 107 -1.21 21.08 -1.45
N SER A 108 -0.71 20.04 -0.77
CA SER A 108 0.44 19.26 -1.28
C SER A 108 0.05 18.46 -2.53
N GLU A 109 1.05 17.91 -3.19
CA GLU A 109 0.80 17.04 -4.35
C GLU A 109 -0.08 15.85 -3.99
N ILE A 110 0.19 15.24 -2.84
CA ILE A 110 -0.61 14.08 -2.40
C ILE A 110 -2.04 14.51 -2.08
N ASP A 111 -2.22 15.66 -1.43
CA ASP A 111 -3.56 16.19 -1.14
C ASP A 111 -4.35 16.39 -2.44
N GLN A 112 -3.74 17.03 -3.42
CA GLN A 112 -4.38 17.28 -4.72
C GLN A 112 -4.72 15.98 -5.45
N MET A 113 -3.81 15.02 -5.41
CA MET A 113 -4.02 13.73 -6.07
C MET A 113 -5.17 12.96 -5.42
N LEU A 114 -5.23 12.95 -4.09
CA LEU A 114 -6.32 12.28 -3.37
C LEU A 114 -7.67 12.92 -3.68
N ARG A 115 -7.74 14.25 -3.65
CA ARG A 115 -8.99 14.96 -3.94
C ARG A 115 -9.45 14.72 -5.36
N SER A 116 -8.53 14.76 -6.31
CA SER A 116 -8.82 14.49 -7.71
C SER A 116 -9.36 13.07 -7.89
N GLY A 117 -8.72 12.09 -7.26
CA GLY A 117 -9.15 10.70 -7.33
C GLY A 117 -10.52 10.48 -6.69
N ILE A 118 -10.77 11.14 -5.56
CA ILE A 118 -12.07 11.08 -4.88
C ILE A 118 -13.16 11.64 -5.80
N ASP A 119 -12.89 12.79 -6.43
CA ASP A 119 -13.85 13.41 -7.35
C ASP A 119 -14.16 12.49 -8.53
N LYS A 120 -13.15 11.85 -9.08
CA LYS A 120 -13.34 10.91 -10.19
C LYS A 120 -14.19 9.71 -9.76
N MET A 121 -13.93 9.17 -8.57
CA MET A 121 -14.71 8.05 -8.06
C MET A 121 -16.16 8.45 -7.81
N LYS A 122 -16.40 9.65 -7.29
CA LYS A 122 -17.75 10.17 -7.07
C LYS A 122 -18.50 10.33 -8.40
N ALA A 123 -17.81 10.85 -9.42
CA ALA A 123 -18.41 11.06 -10.72
C ALA A 123 -18.73 9.74 -11.44
N GLY A 124 -17.89 8.73 -11.24
CA GLY A 124 -18.07 7.42 -11.88
C GLY A 124 -18.97 6.48 -11.12
N GLY A 125 -19.28 6.84 -9.90
CA GLY A 125 -20.10 6.00 -9.04
C GLY A 125 -21.54 6.22 -9.10
#